data_59f4a799f38e8cc08254bf26c996ae11
#
_entry.id   59f4a799f38e8cc08254bf26c996ae11
#
_cell.length_a   1.000
_cell.length_b   1.000
_cell.length_c   1.000
_cell.angle_alpha   90.00
_cell.angle_beta   90.00
_cell.angle_gamma   90.00
#
_symmetry.space_group_name_H-M   'P 1'
#
loop_
_entity.id
_entity.type
_entity.pdbx_description
1 polymer ?
#
loop_
_entity_poly.entity_id
_entity_poly.type
_entity_poly.pdbx_seq_one_letter_code
_entity_poly.pdbx_strand_id
1 'polypeptide(L)'
;MKNKISFIISDITNKGGTERVTALLSNILSSNIENAEVEIFSLQKKHANPFYFLSNKISVKYGNGWRYYSLLSYLIFCKKNKHKVIVESMGRLSLECGILAKAIGLHDIYFHEHVGLNSFKKAIQLIKIFSYYIAKKVIVLTSHDYNLLTTKYGIKNVIQIPNINPFDTSNNIIKPYDQRENIVIAVGRFTEQKNFNELIEIWHEANIPNWTLYIIGDGPNKRILEKAIAGMSSIKMFKTTDEICNYYNAAKIYAMTSLYEGLPMVLIESQSFGIPSVAYDCPTGPAEIITDNVNGFLIPFKNRELFIQKLRKLTSDDNLSNIFSTNAIKNSRKYNADAIIHKWISLLGI
;
A
#
# COMPACT_ATOMS: atom_id res chain seq x y z
N MET A 1 16.43 -14.91 24.73
CA MET A 1 17.07 -15.02 23.40
C MET A 1 16.73 -13.77 22.60
N LYS A 2 17.63 -13.29 21.70
CA LYS A 2 17.29 -12.16 20.81
C LYS A 2 16.32 -12.63 19.72
N ASN A 3 15.29 -11.85 19.47
CA ASN A 3 14.35 -12.08 18.37
C ASN A 3 14.94 -11.50 17.07
N LYS A 4 15.41 -12.38 16.19
CA LYS A 4 16.08 -11.98 14.94
C LYS A 4 15.10 -12.01 13.75
N ILE A 5 14.90 -10.88 13.12
CA ILE A 5 13.98 -10.70 12.01
C ILE A 5 14.74 -10.12 10.81
N SER A 6 14.62 -10.76 9.66
CA SER A 6 15.23 -10.28 8.41
C SER A 6 14.18 -10.01 7.36
N PHE A 7 14.20 -8.83 6.81
CA PHE A 7 13.44 -8.49 5.61
C PHE A 7 14.31 -8.68 4.37
N ILE A 8 13.77 -9.29 3.33
CA ILE A 8 14.41 -9.37 2.00
C ILE A 8 13.56 -8.57 1.03
N ILE A 9 14.16 -7.57 0.41
CA ILE A 9 13.50 -6.69 -0.57
C ILE A 9 14.37 -6.52 -1.82
N SER A 10 13.75 -6.21 -2.95
CA SER A 10 14.47 -5.98 -4.20
C SER A 10 15.40 -4.77 -4.15
N ASP A 11 14.92 -3.61 -3.69
CA ASP A 11 15.73 -2.40 -3.51
C ASP A 11 15.06 -1.44 -2.53
N ILE A 12 15.57 -1.37 -1.29
CA ILE A 12 15.04 -0.48 -0.24
C ILE A 12 15.29 1.00 -0.52
N THR A 13 16.17 1.32 -1.47
CA THR A 13 16.52 2.71 -1.80
C THR A 13 15.54 3.35 -2.78
N ASN A 14 14.63 2.59 -3.38
CA ASN A 14 13.60 3.12 -4.26
C ASN A 14 12.50 3.88 -3.50
N LYS A 15 11.72 4.66 -4.26
CA LYS A 15 10.57 5.41 -3.79
C LYS A 15 9.28 4.71 -4.21
N GLY A 16 8.86 3.70 -3.48
CA GLY A 16 7.67 2.92 -3.78
C GLY A 16 6.87 2.52 -2.54
N GLY A 17 5.69 1.91 -2.76
CA GLY A 17 4.81 1.47 -1.68
C GLY A 17 5.38 0.32 -0.85
N THR A 18 6.03 -0.64 -1.50
CA THR A 18 6.65 -1.79 -0.82
C THR A 18 7.81 -1.35 0.06
N GLU A 19 8.66 -0.45 -0.44
CA GLU A 19 9.77 0.12 0.32
C GLU A 19 9.28 0.89 1.54
N ARG A 20 8.20 1.66 1.38
CA ARG A 20 7.57 2.38 2.49
C ARG A 20 7.02 1.44 3.54
N VAL A 21 6.30 0.40 3.13
CA VAL A 21 5.75 -0.62 4.04
C VAL A 21 6.86 -1.37 4.75
N THR A 22 7.92 -1.78 4.03
CA THR A 22 9.08 -2.45 4.64
C THR A 22 9.74 -1.58 5.69
N ALA A 23 10.02 -0.31 5.38
CA ALA A 23 10.62 0.63 6.32
C ALA A 23 9.73 0.84 7.56
N LEU A 24 8.43 1.06 7.35
CA LEU A 24 7.47 1.27 8.43
C LEU A 24 7.36 0.03 9.34
N LEU A 25 7.15 -1.15 8.75
CA LEU A 25 7.00 -2.40 9.49
C LEU A 25 8.28 -2.75 10.25
N SER A 26 9.45 -2.59 9.64
CA SER A 26 10.74 -2.86 10.31
C SER A 26 10.96 -1.92 11.50
N ASN A 27 10.64 -0.62 11.37
CA ASN A 27 10.70 0.34 12.47
C ASN A 27 9.78 -0.05 13.62
N ILE A 28 8.52 -0.39 13.32
CA ILE A 28 7.52 -0.77 14.32
C ILE A 28 7.90 -2.07 15.03
N LEU A 29 8.36 -3.09 14.30
CA LEU A 29 8.84 -4.34 14.93
C LEU A 29 10.05 -4.11 15.80
N SER A 30 11.01 -3.27 15.38
CA SER A 30 12.21 -2.98 16.16
C SER A 30 11.94 -2.18 17.44
N SER A 31 10.85 -1.42 17.50
CA SER A 31 10.47 -0.63 18.67
C SER A 31 9.52 -1.35 19.63
N ASN A 32 8.67 -2.26 19.12
CA ASN A 32 7.65 -2.93 19.94
C ASN A 32 8.03 -4.33 20.40
N ILE A 33 9.11 -4.91 19.90
CA ILE A 33 9.58 -6.23 20.33
C ILE A 33 10.82 -6.06 21.18
N GLU A 34 10.74 -6.54 22.41
CA GLU A 34 11.88 -6.52 23.31
C GLU A 34 13.05 -7.35 22.77
N ASN A 35 14.25 -6.78 22.81
CA ASN A 35 15.47 -7.41 22.28
C ASN A 35 15.39 -7.83 20.80
N ALA A 36 14.58 -7.13 19.98
CA ALA A 36 14.53 -7.37 18.55
C ALA A 36 15.84 -6.94 17.86
N GLU A 37 16.34 -7.81 17.01
CA GLU A 37 17.41 -7.52 16.05
C GLU A 37 16.79 -7.55 14.64
N VAL A 38 16.54 -6.37 14.08
CA VAL A 38 15.88 -6.24 12.77
C VAL A 38 16.91 -5.85 11.71
N GLU A 39 16.93 -6.62 10.63
CA GLU A 39 17.84 -6.41 9.52
C GLU A 39 17.06 -6.37 8.20
N ILE A 40 17.45 -5.48 7.30
CA ILE A 40 16.93 -5.42 5.92
C ILE A 40 18.04 -5.82 4.95
N PHE A 41 17.80 -6.86 4.17
CA PHE A 41 18.64 -7.24 3.04
C PHE A 41 18.03 -6.70 1.75
N SER A 42 18.68 -5.72 1.17
CA SER A 42 18.33 -5.13 -0.11
C SER A 42 19.17 -5.78 -1.21
N LEU A 43 18.51 -6.44 -2.15
CA LEU A 43 19.19 -7.16 -3.23
C LEU A 43 19.96 -6.23 -4.17
N GLN A 44 19.45 -5.00 -4.35
CA GLN A 44 20.05 -3.94 -5.14
C GLN A 44 20.21 -2.66 -4.30
N LYS A 45 21.04 -1.74 -4.78
CA LYS A 45 21.22 -0.39 -4.23
C LYS A 45 21.33 0.61 -5.38
N LYS A 46 20.19 1.17 -5.80
CA LYS A 46 20.18 2.15 -6.91
C LYS A 46 20.48 3.58 -6.46
N HIS A 47 20.17 3.90 -5.20
CA HIS A 47 20.41 5.22 -4.61
C HIS A 47 21.32 5.10 -3.39
N ALA A 48 21.92 6.21 -2.98
CA ALA A 48 22.91 6.24 -1.88
C ALA A 48 22.33 5.73 -0.56
N ASN A 49 21.10 6.16 -0.22
CA ASN A 49 20.43 5.86 1.05
C ASN A 49 19.00 5.37 0.80
N PRO A 50 18.40 4.64 1.76
CA PRO A 50 16.97 4.38 1.77
C PRO A 50 16.19 5.70 1.69
N PHE A 51 15.11 5.71 0.89
CA PHE A 51 14.28 6.90 0.75
C PHE A 51 13.44 7.15 2.00
N TYR A 52 12.87 6.08 2.58
CA TYR A 52 12.07 6.17 3.80
C TYR A 52 12.93 6.03 5.04
N PHE A 53 12.53 6.71 6.11
CA PHE A 53 13.24 6.69 7.39
C PHE A 53 13.38 5.27 7.93
N LEU A 54 14.60 4.94 8.35
CA LEU A 54 14.93 3.74 9.11
C LEU A 54 15.59 4.15 10.43
N SER A 55 15.12 3.57 11.53
CA SER A 55 15.72 3.75 12.84
C SER A 55 17.18 3.26 12.83
N ASN A 56 18.02 3.86 13.63
CA ASN A 56 19.40 3.44 13.85
C ASN A 56 19.53 2.03 14.47
N LYS A 57 18.43 1.46 14.96
CA LYS A 57 18.37 0.07 15.45
C LYS A 57 18.27 -0.95 14.30
N ILE A 58 18.02 -0.51 13.07
CA ILE A 58 17.83 -1.38 11.90
C ILE A 58 19.13 -1.39 11.10
N SER A 59 19.69 -2.58 10.87
CA SER A 59 20.83 -2.75 9.99
C SER A 59 20.38 -2.99 8.55
N VAL A 60 21.06 -2.37 7.57
CA VAL A 60 20.78 -2.59 6.15
C VAL A 60 22.00 -3.22 5.50
N LYS A 61 21.79 -4.36 4.88
CA LYS A 61 22.81 -5.06 4.06
C LYS A 61 22.42 -5.04 2.60
N TYR A 62 23.39 -4.98 1.73
CA TYR A 62 23.18 -4.94 0.28
C TYR A 62 23.78 -6.15 -0.42
N GLY A 63 23.10 -6.61 -1.47
CA GLY A 63 23.65 -7.65 -2.35
C GLY A 63 24.90 -7.16 -3.11
N ASN A 64 25.75 -8.11 -3.50
CA ASN A 64 27.02 -7.85 -4.18
C ASN A 64 26.92 -7.82 -5.72
N GLY A 65 25.72 -7.69 -6.29
CA GLY A 65 25.47 -7.67 -7.74
C GLY A 65 25.11 -9.03 -8.35
N TRP A 66 25.56 -10.13 -7.79
CA TRP A 66 25.21 -11.50 -8.23
C TRP A 66 23.94 -11.96 -7.54
N ARG A 67 22.81 -11.81 -8.21
CA ARG A 67 21.47 -11.98 -7.63
C ARG A 67 21.29 -13.27 -6.82
N TYR A 68 21.47 -14.42 -7.46
CA TYR A 68 21.23 -15.73 -6.80
C TYR A 68 22.27 -16.05 -5.75
N TYR A 69 23.52 -15.68 -5.97
CA TYR A 69 24.58 -15.85 -4.97
C TYR A 69 24.31 -14.99 -3.74
N SER A 70 23.92 -13.74 -3.92
CA SER A 70 23.57 -12.82 -2.83
C SER A 70 22.39 -13.34 -2.01
N LEU A 71 21.32 -13.83 -2.67
CA LEU A 71 20.17 -14.43 -1.99
C LEU A 71 20.56 -15.69 -1.24
N LEU A 72 21.28 -16.61 -1.88
CA LEU A 72 21.68 -17.87 -1.27
C LEU A 72 22.57 -17.66 -0.05
N SER A 73 23.62 -16.83 -0.18
CA SER A 73 24.55 -16.54 0.91
C SER A 73 23.84 -15.89 2.11
N TYR A 74 22.90 -14.96 1.82
CA TYR A 74 22.13 -14.32 2.88
C TYR A 74 21.13 -15.27 3.55
N LEU A 75 20.45 -16.12 2.80
CA LEU A 75 19.53 -17.13 3.37
C LEU A 75 20.29 -18.17 4.22
N ILE A 76 21.51 -18.57 3.82
CA ILE A 76 22.39 -19.43 4.66
C ILE A 76 22.76 -18.72 5.96
N PHE A 77 23.12 -17.43 5.89
CA PHE A 77 23.38 -16.61 7.07
C PHE A 77 22.16 -16.57 7.99
N CYS A 78 20.96 -16.31 7.45
CA CYS A 78 19.72 -16.30 8.23
C CYS A 78 19.45 -17.65 8.90
N LYS A 79 19.63 -18.76 8.18
CA LYS A 79 19.46 -20.12 8.75
C LYS A 79 20.41 -20.36 9.91
N LYS A 80 21.71 -20.09 9.73
CA LYS A 80 22.74 -20.28 10.79
C LYS A 80 22.45 -19.46 12.04
N ASN A 81 21.91 -18.23 11.87
CA ASN A 81 21.63 -17.31 12.95
C ASN A 81 20.19 -17.38 13.46
N LYS A 82 19.37 -18.32 12.97
CA LYS A 82 17.96 -18.52 13.35
C LYS A 82 17.08 -17.29 13.17
N HIS A 83 17.25 -16.58 12.03
CA HIS A 83 16.40 -15.45 11.69
C HIS A 83 15.04 -15.92 11.17
N LYS A 84 13.98 -15.17 11.50
CA LYS A 84 12.68 -15.24 10.84
C LYS A 84 12.74 -14.35 9.61
N VAL A 85 12.58 -14.93 8.43
CA VAL A 85 12.83 -14.25 7.15
C VAL A 85 11.52 -13.83 6.52
N ILE A 86 11.30 -12.54 6.36
CA ILE A 86 10.13 -11.95 5.68
C ILE A 86 10.58 -11.49 4.29
N VAL A 87 9.98 -12.05 3.24
CA VAL A 87 10.28 -11.67 1.86
C VAL A 87 9.21 -10.72 1.36
N GLU A 88 9.61 -9.48 1.13
CA GLU A 88 8.75 -8.40 0.60
C GLU A 88 8.62 -8.53 -0.92
N SER A 89 7.53 -9.13 -1.36
CA SER A 89 7.39 -9.59 -2.74
C SER A 89 6.37 -8.77 -3.55
N MET A 90 6.82 -8.28 -4.70
CA MET A 90 5.96 -7.75 -5.76
C MET A 90 5.95 -8.62 -7.02
N GLY A 91 6.63 -9.78 -7.00
CA GLY A 91 6.79 -10.61 -8.19
C GLY A 91 7.55 -11.91 -7.93
N ARG A 92 8.73 -12.07 -8.56
CA ARG A 92 9.52 -13.31 -8.54
C ARG A 92 10.30 -13.55 -7.25
N LEU A 93 10.46 -12.54 -6.40
CA LEU A 93 11.37 -12.62 -5.25
C LEU A 93 10.96 -13.72 -4.26
N SER A 94 9.66 -13.86 -3.98
CA SER A 94 9.15 -14.95 -3.12
C SER A 94 9.45 -16.34 -3.70
N LEU A 95 9.30 -16.51 -5.01
CA LEU A 95 9.64 -17.77 -5.67
C LEU A 95 11.14 -18.07 -5.57
N GLU A 96 12.00 -17.11 -5.92
CA GLU A 96 13.45 -17.25 -5.87
C GLU A 96 13.93 -17.60 -4.45
N CYS A 97 13.48 -16.82 -3.45
CA CYS A 97 13.78 -17.10 -2.05
C CYS A 97 13.21 -18.45 -1.58
N GLY A 98 12.00 -18.82 -2.02
CA GLY A 98 11.38 -20.08 -1.65
C GLY A 98 12.16 -21.29 -2.13
N ILE A 99 12.55 -21.31 -3.41
CA ILE A 99 13.35 -22.41 -3.98
C ILE A 99 14.68 -22.55 -3.23
N LEU A 100 15.39 -21.43 -3.01
CA LEU A 100 16.67 -21.44 -2.31
C LEU A 100 16.50 -21.86 -0.84
N ALA A 101 15.47 -21.35 -0.15
CA ALA A 101 15.16 -21.70 1.24
C ALA A 101 14.89 -23.19 1.39
N LYS A 102 14.10 -23.78 0.46
CA LYS A 102 13.83 -25.22 0.44
C LYS A 102 15.12 -26.04 0.24
N ALA A 103 15.97 -25.63 -0.70
CA ALA A 103 17.22 -26.31 -1.00
C ALA A 103 18.18 -26.35 0.21
N ILE A 104 18.20 -25.29 1.03
CA ILE A 104 19.04 -25.23 2.23
C ILE A 104 18.33 -25.67 3.52
N GLY A 105 17.02 -26.03 3.48
CA GLY A 105 16.24 -26.40 4.66
C GLY A 105 16.00 -25.22 5.63
N LEU A 106 15.72 -24.01 5.11
CA LEU A 106 15.27 -22.87 5.90
C LEU A 106 13.74 -22.87 5.97
N HIS A 107 13.17 -23.12 7.16
CA HIS A 107 11.72 -23.24 7.36
C HIS A 107 11.05 -21.97 7.86
N ASP A 108 11.78 -21.08 8.56
CA ASP A 108 11.24 -19.81 9.09
C ASP A 108 11.28 -18.72 8.02
N ILE A 109 10.61 -18.99 6.88
CA ILE A 109 10.47 -18.03 5.77
C ILE A 109 9.00 -17.70 5.54
N TYR A 110 8.70 -16.41 5.43
CA TYR A 110 7.37 -15.82 5.30
C TYR A 110 7.34 -14.98 4.03
N PHE A 111 6.28 -15.11 3.24
CA PHE A 111 6.11 -14.30 2.02
C PHE A 111 5.07 -13.23 2.27
N HIS A 112 5.46 -11.97 2.20
CA HIS A 112 4.59 -10.81 2.29
C HIS A 112 4.32 -10.29 0.87
N GLU A 113 3.11 -10.56 0.36
CA GLU A 113 2.74 -10.27 -1.02
C GLU A 113 2.03 -8.93 -1.13
N HIS A 114 2.65 -7.98 -1.84
CA HIS A 114 2.13 -6.61 -2.00
C HIS A 114 1.23 -6.42 -3.21
N VAL A 115 1.15 -7.41 -4.08
CA VAL A 115 0.35 -7.38 -5.32
C VAL A 115 -0.51 -8.62 -5.39
N GLY A 116 -1.80 -8.45 -5.66
CA GLY A 116 -2.74 -9.55 -5.79
C GLY A 116 -2.33 -10.55 -6.88
N LEU A 117 -2.58 -11.84 -6.65
CA LEU A 117 -2.19 -12.92 -7.56
C LEU A 117 -2.75 -12.71 -8.98
N ASN A 118 -3.96 -12.17 -9.09
CA ASN A 118 -4.64 -11.93 -10.37
C ASN A 118 -3.97 -10.84 -11.25
N SER A 119 -3.07 -10.04 -10.69
CA SER A 119 -2.30 -9.03 -11.44
C SER A 119 -1.20 -9.65 -12.32
N PHE A 120 -0.89 -10.93 -12.14
CA PHE A 120 0.13 -11.63 -12.91
C PHE A 120 -0.46 -12.43 -14.08
N LYS A 121 0.34 -12.65 -15.13
CA LYS A 121 0.00 -13.58 -16.21
C LYS A 121 -0.18 -15.00 -15.66
N LYS A 122 -1.10 -15.80 -16.21
CA LYS A 122 -1.46 -17.15 -15.72
C LYS A 122 -0.25 -18.07 -15.42
N ALA A 123 0.75 -18.08 -16.30
CA ALA A 123 1.96 -18.88 -16.08
C ALA A 123 2.71 -18.47 -14.80
N ILE A 124 2.81 -17.17 -14.53
CA ILE A 124 3.45 -16.65 -13.31
C ILE A 124 2.60 -16.95 -12.08
N GLN A 125 1.27 -16.89 -12.20
CA GLN A 125 0.37 -17.26 -11.11
C GLN A 125 0.62 -18.70 -10.64
N LEU A 126 0.67 -19.66 -11.58
CA LEU A 126 0.92 -21.07 -11.25
C LEU A 126 2.27 -21.27 -10.54
N ILE A 127 3.31 -20.60 -11.02
CA ILE A 127 4.65 -20.70 -10.41
C ILE A 127 4.64 -20.08 -9.00
N LYS A 128 3.96 -18.94 -8.80
CA LYS A 128 3.82 -18.33 -7.46
C LYS A 128 3.03 -19.22 -6.51
N ILE A 129 1.91 -19.80 -6.96
CA ILE A 129 1.12 -20.75 -6.17
C ILE A 129 1.99 -21.91 -5.68
N PHE A 130 2.83 -22.48 -6.56
CA PHE A 130 3.76 -23.52 -6.15
C PHE A 130 4.75 -23.05 -5.08
N SER A 131 5.26 -21.82 -5.20
CA SER A 131 6.19 -21.29 -4.19
C SER A 131 5.53 -21.09 -2.81
N TYR A 132 4.22 -20.82 -2.77
CA TYR A 132 3.49 -20.60 -1.51
C TYR A 132 3.42 -21.84 -0.61
N TYR A 133 3.50 -23.03 -1.17
CA TYR A 133 3.60 -24.27 -0.36
C TYR A 133 4.95 -24.40 0.36
N ILE A 134 5.96 -23.64 -0.03
CA ILE A 134 7.29 -23.66 0.60
C ILE A 134 7.36 -22.75 1.82
N ALA A 135 6.61 -21.65 1.80
CA ALA A 135 6.62 -20.69 2.89
C ALA A 135 6.00 -21.26 4.17
N LYS A 136 6.52 -20.86 5.33
CA LYS A 136 5.85 -21.15 6.61
C LYS A 136 4.48 -20.49 6.66
N LYS A 137 4.39 -19.23 6.22
CA LYS A 137 3.13 -18.50 5.99
C LYS A 137 3.27 -17.57 4.80
N VAL A 138 2.14 -17.39 4.10
CA VAL A 138 1.95 -16.38 3.05
C VAL A 138 1.05 -15.29 3.59
N ILE A 139 1.56 -14.09 3.68
CA ILE A 139 0.83 -12.92 4.14
C ILE A 139 0.28 -12.20 2.92
N VAL A 140 -1.03 -12.02 2.89
CA VAL A 140 -1.76 -11.26 1.88
C VAL A 140 -2.45 -10.07 2.51
N LEU A 141 -2.69 -9.02 1.72
CA LEU A 141 -3.19 -7.75 2.24
C LEU A 141 -4.72 -7.68 2.29
N THR A 142 -5.40 -8.47 1.45
CA THR A 142 -6.84 -8.37 1.22
C THR A 142 -7.57 -9.68 1.53
N SER A 143 -8.84 -9.58 1.92
CA SER A 143 -9.74 -10.73 2.08
C SER A 143 -9.99 -11.42 0.74
N HIS A 144 -9.99 -10.66 -0.35
CA HIS A 144 -10.10 -11.20 -1.70
C HIS A 144 -8.95 -12.19 -2.01
N ASP A 145 -7.70 -11.78 -1.80
CA ASP A 145 -6.54 -12.66 -2.04
C ASP A 145 -6.50 -13.83 -1.05
N TYR A 146 -6.88 -13.61 0.21
CA TYR A 146 -7.01 -14.67 1.19
C TYR A 146 -8.00 -15.74 0.73
N ASN A 147 -9.20 -15.34 0.34
CA ASN A 147 -10.25 -16.24 -0.15
C ASN A 147 -9.83 -16.93 -1.45
N LEU A 148 -9.22 -16.19 -2.38
CA LEU A 148 -8.71 -16.74 -3.63
C LEU A 148 -7.70 -17.87 -3.38
N LEU A 149 -6.72 -17.64 -2.51
CA LEU A 149 -5.68 -18.63 -2.24
C LEU A 149 -6.18 -19.82 -1.43
N THR A 150 -7.05 -19.61 -0.46
CA THR A 150 -7.56 -20.67 0.42
C THR A 150 -8.65 -21.51 -0.23
N THR A 151 -9.66 -20.86 -0.86
CA THR A 151 -10.81 -21.58 -1.41
C THR A 151 -10.56 -22.13 -2.81
N LYS A 152 -9.96 -21.33 -3.71
CA LYS A 152 -9.74 -21.75 -5.09
C LYS A 152 -8.50 -22.62 -5.26
N TYR A 153 -7.40 -22.29 -4.54
CA TYR A 153 -6.12 -22.97 -4.69
C TYR A 153 -5.78 -23.91 -3.52
N GLY A 154 -6.60 -23.96 -2.47
CA GLY A 154 -6.42 -24.87 -1.34
C GLY A 154 -5.19 -24.63 -0.48
N ILE A 155 -4.62 -23.41 -0.51
CA ILE A 155 -3.40 -23.05 0.23
C ILE A 155 -3.76 -22.78 1.69
N LYS A 156 -3.32 -23.66 2.62
CA LYS A 156 -3.71 -23.59 4.05
C LYS A 156 -2.85 -22.68 4.91
N ASN A 157 -1.67 -22.30 4.46
CA ASN A 157 -0.71 -21.48 5.21
C ASN A 157 -0.81 -19.98 4.90
N VAL A 158 -1.97 -19.54 4.45
CA VAL A 158 -2.26 -18.10 4.17
C VAL A 158 -2.76 -17.42 5.42
N ILE A 159 -2.39 -16.15 5.60
CA ILE A 159 -2.93 -15.24 6.62
C ILE A 159 -3.14 -13.86 6.01
N GLN A 160 -4.21 -13.18 6.43
CA GLN A 160 -4.45 -11.79 6.04
C GLN A 160 -3.90 -10.83 7.10
N ILE A 161 -2.93 -10.02 6.71
CA ILE A 161 -2.45 -8.90 7.52
C ILE A 161 -2.36 -7.68 6.59
N PRO A 162 -3.24 -6.68 6.74
CA PRO A 162 -3.18 -5.48 5.92
C PRO A 162 -1.96 -4.62 6.28
N ASN A 163 -1.61 -3.71 5.38
CA ASN A 163 -0.56 -2.73 5.63
C ASN A 163 -0.92 -1.77 6.77
N ILE A 164 0.11 -1.28 7.45
CA ILE A 164 -0.01 -0.29 8.52
C ILE A 164 -0.18 1.09 7.90
N ASN A 165 -1.08 1.90 8.46
CA ASN A 165 -1.18 3.31 8.14
C ASN A 165 0.14 4.03 8.50
N PRO A 166 0.78 4.75 7.56
CA PRO A 166 2.04 5.43 7.84
C PRO A 166 1.88 6.69 8.70
N PHE A 167 0.65 7.17 8.87
CA PHE A 167 0.36 8.37 9.64
C PHE A 167 -0.23 8.01 11.00
N ASP A 168 0.48 8.38 12.04
CA ASP A 168 -0.08 8.38 13.40
C ASP A 168 -0.98 9.60 13.55
N THR A 169 -2.29 9.38 13.35
CA THR A 169 -3.29 10.43 13.46
C THR A 169 -3.72 10.71 14.89
N SER A 170 -3.23 9.95 15.88
CA SER A 170 -3.50 10.23 17.30
C SER A 170 -2.81 11.51 17.76
N ASN A 171 -1.67 11.85 17.16
CA ASN A 171 -0.86 13.03 17.44
C ASN A 171 -1.02 14.14 16.39
N ASN A 172 -1.70 13.89 15.27
CA ASN A 172 -1.92 14.90 14.24
C ASN A 172 -3.23 15.63 14.48
N ILE A 173 -3.18 16.96 14.42
CA ILE A 173 -4.40 17.78 14.43
C ILE A 173 -5.10 17.59 13.08
N ILE A 174 -6.15 16.79 13.08
CA ILE A 174 -7.01 16.64 11.91
C ILE A 174 -7.94 17.86 11.85
N LYS A 175 -7.84 18.63 10.76
CA LYS A 175 -8.70 19.79 10.54
C LYS A 175 -10.17 19.34 10.45
N PRO A 176 -11.10 19.96 11.20
CA PRO A 176 -12.53 19.68 11.08
C PRO A 176 -13.01 19.77 9.63
N TYR A 177 -13.98 18.94 9.24
CA TYR A 177 -14.43 18.85 7.85
C TYR A 177 -14.94 20.19 7.29
N ASP A 178 -15.70 20.93 8.09
CA ASP A 178 -16.28 22.23 7.74
C ASP A 178 -15.25 23.35 7.53
N GLN A 179 -14.07 23.21 8.11
CA GLN A 179 -12.95 24.16 7.97
C GLN A 179 -12.03 23.86 6.78
N ARG A 180 -12.28 22.77 6.06
CA ARG A 180 -11.46 22.36 4.90
C ARG A 180 -11.86 23.10 3.64
N GLU A 181 -10.94 23.12 2.71
CA GLU A 181 -11.16 23.72 1.39
C GLU A 181 -11.98 22.79 0.48
N ASN A 182 -12.70 23.36 -0.47
CA ASN A 182 -13.44 22.59 -1.47
C ASN A 182 -12.47 21.95 -2.48
N ILE A 183 -11.71 20.97 -2.01
CA ILE A 183 -10.71 20.25 -2.77
C ILE A 183 -11.10 18.77 -2.87
N VAL A 184 -11.12 18.27 -4.09
CA VAL A 184 -11.04 16.83 -4.38
C VAL A 184 -9.57 16.49 -4.59
N ILE A 185 -9.04 15.52 -3.83
CA ILE A 185 -7.63 15.13 -3.93
C ILE A 185 -7.49 13.73 -4.52
N ALA A 186 -6.49 13.54 -5.36
CA ALA A 186 -6.07 12.26 -5.88
C ALA A 186 -4.54 12.15 -5.78
N VAL A 187 -4.03 11.07 -5.18
CA VAL A 187 -2.61 10.89 -4.91
C VAL A 187 -2.13 9.58 -5.50
N GLY A 188 -1.01 9.61 -6.21
CA GLY A 188 -0.43 8.37 -6.74
C GLY A 188 0.62 8.58 -7.80
N ARG A 189 1.26 7.48 -8.21
CA ARG A 189 2.24 7.49 -9.28
C ARG A 189 1.56 7.76 -10.63
N PHE A 190 2.11 8.65 -11.44
CA PHE A 190 1.56 8.97 -12.77
C PHE A 190 1.85 7.85 -13.78
N THR A 191 1.05 6.79 -13.68
CA THR A 191 1.12 5.58 -14.51
C THR A 191 -0.25 5.24 -15.06
N GLU A 192 -0.31 4.35 -16.05
CA GLU A 192 -1.55 3.82 -16.59
C GLU A 192 -2.42 3.17 -15.50
N GLN A 193 -1.80 2.47 -14.53
CA GLN A 193 -2.50 1.84 -13.42
C GLN A 193 -3.40 2.81 -12.64
N LYS A 194 -2.93 4.03 -12.35
CA LYS A 194 -3.68 5.03 -11.57
C LYS A 194 -4.74 5.75 -12.38
N ASN A 195 -4.64 5.70 -13.71
CA ASN A 195 -5.67 6.14 -14.66
C ASN A 195 -6.18 7.57 -14.42
N PHE A 196 -5.26 8.50 -14.15
CA PHE A 196 -5.62 9.91 -13.89
C PHE A 196 -6.25 10.60 -15.11
N ASN A 197 -6.04 10.12 -16.33
CA ASN A 197 -6.73 10.64 -17.50
C ASN A 197 -8.25 10.49 -17.35
N GLU A 198 -8.71 9.32 -16.92
CA GLU A 198 -10.13 9.06 -16.63
C GLU A 198 -10.67 10.02 -15.55
N LEU A 199 -9.87 10.29 -14.50
CA LEU A 199 -10.26 11.22 -13.44
C LEU A 199 -10.39 12.66 -13.97
N ILE A 200 -9.49 13.08 -14.86
CA ILE A 200 -9.54 14.41 -15.51
C ILE A 200 -10.81 14.54 -16.36
N GLU A 201 -11.16 13.51 -17.15
CA GLU A 201 -12.37 13.49 -17.94
C GLU A 201 -13.63 13.51 -17.06
N ILE A 202 -13.69 12.67 -16.03
CA ILE A 202 -14.75 12.68 -15.01
C ILE A 202 -14.91 14.06 -14.38
N TRP A 203 -13.80 14.71 -14.01
CA TRP A 203 -13.83 16.04 -13.41
C TRP A 203 -14.39 17.09 -14.37
N HIS A 204 -13.97 17.06 -15.62
CA HIS A 204 -14.48 17.97 -16.67
C HIS A 204 -15.98 17.78 -16.89
N GLU A 205 -16.45 16.54 -17.04
CA GLU A 205 -17.86 16.21 -17.22
C GLU A 205 -18.70 16.52 -15.96
N ALA A 206 -18.12 16.33 -14.77
CA ALA A 206 -18.78 16.63 -13.51
C ALA A 206 -19.08 18.11 -13.35
N ASN A 207 -18.26 18.99 -13.90
CA ASN A 207 -18.41 20.45 -13.91
C ASN A 207 -18.89 21.01 -12.57
N ILE A 208 -18.09 20.82 -11.51
CA ILE A 208 -18.45 21.18 -10.14
C ILE A 208 -17.95 22.59 -9.83
N PRO A 209 -18.84 23.58 -9.68
CA PRO A 209 -18.44 24.96 -9.42
C PRO A 209 -17.83 25.13 -8.02
N ASN A 210 -16.86 26.04 -7.89
CA ASN A 210 -16.19 26.40 -6.63
C ASN A 210 -15.40 25.25 -5.97
N TRP A 211 -15.07 24.20 -6.72
CA TRP A 211 -14.20 23.09 -6.29
C TRP A 211 -12.96 23.01 -7.18
N THR A 212 -11.88 22.49 -6.62
CA THR A 212 -10.63 22.25 -7.35
C THR A 212 -10.19 20.78 -7.19
N LEU A 213 -9.78 20.17 -8.30
CA LEU A 213 -9.15 18.86 -8.28
C LEU A 213 -7.62 19.00 -8.10
N TYR A 214 -7.07 18.39 -7.06
CA TYR A 214 -5.64 18.30 -6.82
C TYR A 214 -5.15 16.90 -7.20
N ILE A 215 -4.21 16.82 -8.13
CA ILE A 215 -3.55 15.56 -8.52
C ILE A 215 -2.10 15.63 -8.07
N ILE A 216 -1.71 14.77 -7.12
CA ILE A 216 -0.40 14.80 -6.48
C ILE A 216 0.39 13.55 -6.81
N GLY A 217 1.58 13.71 -7.37
CA GLY A 217 2.41 12.58 -7.71
C GLY A 217 3.52 12.89 -8.69
N ASP A 218 4.13 11.84 -9.21
CA ASP A 218 5.10 11.88 -10.29
C ASP A 218 5.10 10.53 -11.05
N GLY A 219 5.63 10.51 -12.25
CA GLY A 219 5.73 9.29 -13.05
C GLY A 219 5.81 9.51 -14.55
N PRO A 220 5.91 8.42 -15.32
CA PRO A 220 6.13 8.47 -16.76
C PRO A 220 5.04 9.24 -17.53
N ASN A 221 3.79 9.21 -17.04
CA ASN A 221 2.66 9.86 -17.71
C ASN A 221 2.52 11.37 -17.41
N LYS A 222 3.47 11.97 -16.66
CA LYS A 222 3.40 13.38 -16.24
C LYS A 222 3.10 14.33 -17.39
N ARG A 223 3.87 14.24 -18.49
CA ARG A 223 3.69 15.12 -19.66
C ARG A 223 2.32 14.94 -20.34
N ILE A 224 1.77 13.72 -20.30
CA ILE A 224 0.44 13.41 -20.87
C ILE A 224 -0.62 14.13 -20.03
N LEU A 225 -0.53 14.02 -18.71
CA LEU A 225 -1.46 14.65 -17.77
C LEU A 225 -1.38 16.18 -17.83
N GLU A 226 -0.17 16.76 -17.88
CA GLU A 226 0.04 18.22 -18.04
C GLU A 226 -0.64 18.76 -19.32
N LYS A 227 -0.58 18.00 -20.43
CA LYS A 227 -1.29 18.35 -21.66
C LYS A 227 -2.82 18.22 -21.52
N ALA A 228 -3.28 17.18 -20.82
CA ALA A 228 -4.71 16.94 -20.64
C ALA A 228 -5.40 18.01 -19.81
N ILE A 229 -4.71 18.63 -18.84
CA ILE A 229 -5.26 19.71 -18.00
C ILE A 229 -5.01 21.12 -18.55
N ALA A 230 -4.36 21.25 -19.71
CA ALA A 230 -4.06 22.56 -20.30
C ALA A 230 -5.34 23.38 -20.49
N GLY A 231 -5.40 24.59 -19.93
CA GLY A 231 -6.58 25.46 -19.95
C GLY A 231 -7.64 25.18 -18.89
N MET A 232 -7.49 24.14 -18.05
CA MET A 232 -8.43 23.81 -16.98
C MET A 232 -7.99 24.44 -15.64
N SER A 233 -8.50 25.62 -15.31
CA SER A 233 -8.13 26.34 -14.06
C SER A 233 -8.57 25.62 -12.77
N SER A 234 -9.58 24.73 -12.86
CA SER A 234 -10.11 23.95 -11.75
C SER A 234 -9.31 22.66 -11.42
N ILE A 235 -8.21 22.39 -12.16
CA ILE A 235 -7.32 21.24 -11.88
C ILE A 235 -5.92 21.76 -11.60
N LYS A 236 -5.31 21.28 -10.51
CA LYS A 236 -3.93 21.61 -10.15
C LYS A 236 -3.12 20.33 -9.96
N MET A 237 -1.94 20.28 -10.58
CA MET A 237 -1.00 19.16 -10.42
C MET A 237 0.18 19.57 -9.55
N PHE A 238 0.55 18.70 -8.62
CA PHE A 238 1.67 18.87 -7.71
C PHE A 238 2.64 17.68 -7.80
N LYS A 239 3.91 17.96 -7.57
CA LYS A 239 4.93 16.90 -7.43
C LYS A 239 4.72 16.14 -6.12
N THR A 240 5.27 14.95 -6.05
CA THR A 240 5.37 14.19 -4.79
C THR A 240 6.07 15.05 -3.73
N THR A 241 5.50 15.09 -2.53
CA THR A 241 5.98 15.90 -1.40
C THR A 241 5.99 15.08 -0.11
N ASP A 242 6.87 15.43 0.81
CA ASP A 242 6.89 14.88 2.16
C ASP A 242 5.83 15.54 3.05
N GLU A 243 5.29 16.70 2.63
CA GLU A 243 4.22 17.45 3.31
C GLU A 243 2.81 17.01 2.88
N ILE A 244 2.64 15.77 2.44
CA ILE A 244 1.34 15.26 1.95
C ILE A 244 0.22 15.39 2.98
N CYS A 245 0.56 15.37 4.29
CA CYS A 245 -0.39 15.60 5.38
C CYS A 245 -1.12 16.94 5.27
N ASN A 246 -0.44 18.00 4.82
CA ASN A 246 -1.05 19.32 4.64
C ASN A 246 -2.14 19.28 3.56
N TYR A 247 -1.88 18.54 2.47
CA TYR A 247 -2.85 18.36 1.40
C TYR A 247 -4.04 17.51 1.84
N TYR A 248 -3.80 16.43 2.60
CA TYR A 248 -4.90 15.64 3.17
C TYR A 248 -5.73 16.47 4.16
N ASN A 249 -5.10 17.29 5.01
CA ASN A 249 -5.82 18.16 5.93
C ASN A 249 -6.63 19.26 5.23
N ALA A 250 -6.21 19.70 4.06
CA ALA A 250 -6.93 20.73 3.30
C ALA A 250 -8.12 20.15 2.52
N ALA A 251 -8.05 18.89 2.08
CA ALA A 251 -9.02 18.31 1.16
C ALA A 251 -10.28 17.78 1.85
N LYS A 252 -11.41 17.88 1.16
CA LYS A 252 -12.72 17.35 1.62
C LYS A 252 -13.04 15.97 1.05
N ILE A 253 -12.63 15.63 -0.17
CA ILE A 253 -12.99 14.39 -0.87
C ILE A 253 -11.75 13.77 -1.50
N TYR A 254 -11.65 12.44 -1.44
CA TYR A 254 -10.63 11.68 -2.15
C TYR A 254 -11.23 10.98 -3.38
N ALA A 255 -10.60 11.08 -4.55
CA ALA A 255 -11.04 10.43 -5.77
C ALA A 255 -10.01 9.41 -6.26
N MET A 256 -10.47 8.20 -6.66
CA MET A 256 -9.60 7.14 -7.17
C MET A 256 -10.20 6.41 -8.37
N THR A 257 -9.50 6.46 -9.49
CA THR A 257 -9.89 5.82 -10.77
C THR A 257 -8.96 4.70 -11.20
N SER A 258 -8.22 4.11 -10.27
CA SER A 258 -7.22 3.07 -10.56
C SER A 258 -7.82 1.88 -11.31
N LEU A 259 -7.05 1.31 -12.24
CA LEU A 259 -7.44 0.11 -12.99
C LEU A 259 -7.29 -1.18 -12.18
N TYR A 260 -6.33 -1.24 -11.29
CA TYR A 260 -6.08 -2.34 -10.33
C TYR A 260 -5.23 -1.85 -9.18
N GLU A 261 -5.39 -2.47 -8.01
CA GLU A 261 -4.62 -2.21 -6.81
C GLU A 261 -4.22 -3.52 -6.10
N GLY A 262 -3.35 -3.41 -5.11
CA GLY A 262 -3.24 -4.41 -4.05
C GLY A 262 -4.12 -3.98 -2.88
N LEU A 263 -3.52 -3.35 -1.86
CA LEU A 263 -4.23 -2.59 -0.85
C LEU A 263 -3.82 -1.12 -1.00
N PRO A 264 -4.70 -0.23 -1.50
CA PRO A 264 -4.32 1.16 -1.83
C PRO A 264 -4.05 1.98 -0.57
N MET A 265 -2.76 2.16 -0.25
CA MET A 265 -2.31 2.92 0.92
C MET A 265 -2.89 4.33 0.96
N VAL A 266 -3.00 4.97 -0.19
CA VAL A 266 -3.56 6.33 -0.32
C VAL A 266 -5.02 6.44 0.14
N LEU A 267 -5.81 5.37 0.06
CA LEU A 267 -7.17 5.32 0.64
C LEU A 267 -7.11 5.17 2.16
N ILE A 268 -6.20 4.35 2.69
CA ILE A 268 -5.99 4.23 4.15
C ILE A 268 -5.54 5.58 4.70
N GLU A 269 -4.58 6.21 4.03
CA GLU A 269 -4.04 7.51 4.38
C GLU A 269 -5.14 8.57 4.39
N SER A 270 -5.88 8.73 3.28
CA SER A 270 -6.95 9.74 3.17
C SER A 270 -8.04 9.54 4.22
N GLN A 271 -8.46 8.29 4.47
CA GLN A 271 -9.46 8.01 5.50
C GLN A 271 -8.98 8.31 6.92
N SER A 272 -7.69 8.17 7.20
CA SER A 272 -7.14 8.52 8.52
C SER A 272 -7.21 10.03 8.80
N PHE A 273 -7.22 10.84 7.74
CA PHE A 273 -7.51 12.28 7.82
C PHE A 273 -9.01 12.61 7.73
N GLY A 274 -9.89 11.61 7.74
CA GLY A 274 -11.33 11.82 7.65
C GLY A 274 -11.77 12.35 6.28
N ILE A 275 -11.17 11.86 5.20
CA ILE A 275 -11.55 12.26 3.85
C ILE A 275 -12.42 11.15 3.24
N PRO A 276 -13.74 11.39 3.04
CA PRO A 276 -14.61 10.45 2.35
C PRO A 276 -14.12 10.22 0.91
N SER A 277 -14.27 9.00 0.42
CA SER A 277 -13.72 8.60 -0.86
C SER A 277 -14.79 8.31 -1.90
N VAL A 278 -14.52 8.66 -3.18
CA VAL A 278 -15.22 8.10 -4.34
C VAL A 278 -14.20 7.31 -5.14
N ALA A 279 -14.39 6.00 -5.26
CA ALA A 279 -13.41 5.14 -5.91
C ALA A 279 -14.05 4.08 -6.79
N TYR A 280 -13.43 3.73 -7.91
CA TYR A 280 -13.80 2.52 -8.63
C TYR A 280 -13.51 1.27 -7.78
N ASP A 281 -14.45 0.33 -7.80
CA ASP A 281 -14.25 -1.03 -7.30
C ASP A 281 -13.40 -1.82 -8.31
N CYS A 282 -12.14 -1.43 -8.42
CA CYS A 282 -11.18 -2.13 -9.26
C CYS A 282 -10.75 -3.45 -8.60
N PRO A 283 -10.23 -4.41 -9.38
CA PRO A 283 -9.75 -5.68 -8.82
C PRO A 283 -8.78 -5.46 -7.67
N THR A 284 -9.16 -5.95 -6.51
CA THR A 284 -8.54 -5.90 -5.18
C THR A 284 -8.41 -4.49 -4.56
N GLY A 285 -8.57 -4.41 -3.26
CA GLY A 285 -8.18 -3.30 -2.40
C GLY A 285 -9.23 -2.27 -2.04
N PRO A 286 -9.88 -1.55 -2.95
CA PRO A 286 -10.81 -0.49 -2.57
C PRO A 286 -11.97 -0.96 -1.67
N ALA A 287 -12.58 -2.10 -1.96
CA ALA A 287 -13.64 -2.70 -1.15
C ALA A 287 -13.19 -3.16 0.25
N GLU A 288 -11.89 -3.29 0.51
CA GLU A 288 -11.37 -3.58 1.85
C GLU A 288 -11.40 -2.34 2.76
N ILE A 289 -11.39 -1.15 2.14
CA ILE A 289 -11.21 0.13 2.83
C ILE A 289 -12.50 0.92 2.82
N ILE A 290 -13.20 0.95 1.69
CA ILE A 290 -14.45 1.69 1.52
C ILE A 290 -15.62 0.74 1.78
N THR A 291 -16.44 1.09 2.78
CA THR A 291 -17.77 0.53 2.95
C THR A 291 -18.75 1.47 2.26
N ASP A 292 -19.35 0.99 1.17
CA ASP A 292 -20.22 1.81 0.32
C ASP A 292 -21.37 2.46 1.12
N ASN A 293 -21.65 3.72 0.84
CA ASN A 293 -22.62 4.56 1.54
C ASN A 293 -22.37 4.75 3.06
N VAL A 294 -21.17 4.43 3.57
CA VAL A 294 -20.81 4.60 4.99
C VAL A 294 -19.66 5.57 5.19
N ASN A 295 -18.51 5.34 4.52
CA ASN A 295 -17.31 6.17 4.62
C ASN A 295 -16.81 6.65 3.24
N GLY A 296 -17.62 6.47 2.21
CA GLY A 296 -17.35 6.82 0.83
C GLY A 296 -18.32 6.12 -0.11
N PHE A 297 -18.06 6.26 -1.40
CA PHE A 297 -18.77 5.56 -2.45
C PHE A 297 -17.83 4.62 -3.21
N LEU A 298 -18.22 3.35 -3.28
CA LEU A 298 -17.55 2.32 -4.05
C LEU A 298 -18.30 2.13 -5.36
N ILE A 299 -17.71 2.55 -6.47
CA ILE A 299 -18.36 2.63 -7.77
C ILE A 299 -18.03 1.38 -8.59
N PRO A 300 -19.02 0.70 -9.17
CA PRO A 300 -18.76 -0.41 -10.08
C PRO A 300 -17.70 -0.05 -11.12
N PHE A 301 -16.74 -0.95 -11.33
CA PHE A 301 -15.56 -0.68 -12.13
C PHE A 301 -15.89 -0.10 -13.50
N LYS A 302 -15.31 1.06 -13.82
CA LYS A 302 -15.54 1.83 -15.06
C LYS A 302 -16.95 2.40 -15.25
N ASN A 303 -17.79 2.44 -14.22
CA ASN A 303 -19.08 3.15 -14.33
C ASN A 303 -18.86 4.65 -14.10
N ARG A 304 -18.46 5.36 -15.16
CA ARG A 304 -18.16 6.80 -15.15
C ARG A 304 -19.35 7.64 -14.73
N GLU A 305 -20.53 7.36 -15.26
CA GLU A 305 -21.75 8.13 -14.96
C GLU A 305 -22.08 8.11 -13.47
N LEU A 306 -22.04 6.92 -12.86
CA LEU A 306 -22.28 6.79 -11.42
C LEU A 306 -21.16 7.46 -10.60
N PHE A 307 -19.91 7.42 -11.07
CA PHE A 307 -18.81 8.11 -10.41
C PHE A 307 -19.07 9.62 -10.36
N ILE A 308 -19.45 10.22 -11.49
CA ILE A 308 -19.82 11.65 -11.61
C ILE A 308 -21.00 11.98 -10.68
N GLN A 309 -22.04 11.17 -10.70
CA GLN A 309 -23.21 11.37 -9.84
C GLN A 309 -22.83 11.37 -8.35
N LYS A 310 -22.03 10.40 -7.92
CA LYS A 310 -21.61 10.26 -6.52
C LYS A 310 -20.61 11.35 -6.09
N LEU A 311 -19.72 11.76 -7.00
CA LEU A 311 -18.82 12.88 -6.77
C LEU A 311 -19.62 14.19 -6.58
N ARG A 312 -20.57 14.48 -7.46
CA ARG A 312 -21.50 15.64 -7.31
C ARG A 312 -22.28 15.56 -5.99
N LYS A 313 -22.73 14.38 -5.58
CA LYS A 313 -23.45 14.21 -4.32
C LYS A 313 -22.59 14.60 -3.12
N LEU A 314 -21.33 14.15 -3.03
CA LEU A 314 -20.45 14.54 -1.93
C LEU A 314 -20.06 16.03 -1.95
N THR A 315 -19.95 16.64 -3.14
CA THR A 315 -19.61 18.05 -3.25
C THR A 315 -20.76 18.99 -2.95
N SER A 316 -22.02 18.52 -2.99
CA SER A 316 -23.23 19.32 -2.75
C SER A 316 -23.91 19.04 -1.40
N ASP A 317 -23.53 17.97 -0.69
CA ASP A 317 -24.15 17.55 0.58
C ASP A 317 -23.09 17.49 1.69
N ASP A 318 -22.83 18.62 2.32
CA ASP A 318 -21.84 18.74 3.41
C ASP A 318 -22.21 17.88 4.63
N ASN A 319 -23.51 17.68 4.91
CA ASN A 319 -23.94 16.83 6.02
C ASN A 319 -23.56 15.35 5.78
N LEU A 320 -23.87 14.82 4.60
CA LEU A 320 -23.49 13.47 4.21
C LEU A 320 -21.97 13.31 4.25
N SER A 321 -21.25 14.26 3.71
CA SER A 321 -19.79 14.22 3.62
C SER A 321 -19.13 14.30 5.00
N ASN A 322 -19.68 15.04 5.94
CA ASN A 322 -19.22 15.10 7.33
C ASN A 322 -19.49 13.76 8.08
N ILE A 323 -20.65 13.14 7.85
CA ILE A 323 -20.95 11.79 8.37
C ILE A 323 -19.93 10.79 7.83
N PHE A 324 -19.67 10.80 6.52
CA PHE A 324 -18.68 9.91 5.92
C PHE A 324 -17.26 10.20 6.42
N SER A 325 -16.92 11.47 6.66
CA SER A 325 -15.64 11.87 7.25
C SER A 325 -15.42 11.24 8.63
N THR A 326 -16.41 11.31 9.50
CA THR A 326 -16.37 10.69 10.83
C THR A 326 -16.21 9.17 10.74
N ASN A 327 -16.96 8.53 9.84
CA ASN A 327 -16.88 7.10 9.62
C ASN A 327 -15.55 6.67 9.00
N ALA A 328 -14.95 7.50 8.14
CA ALA A 328 -13.64 7.26 7.55
C ALA A 328 -12.54 7.19 8.63
N ILE A 329 -12.52 8.16 9.57
CA ILE A 329 -11.60 8.13 10.72
C ILE A 329 -11.81 6.85 11.54
N LYS A 330 -13.05 6.50 11.87
CA LYS A 330 -13.35 5.30 12.64
C LYS A 330 -12.86 4.03 11.94
N ASN A 331 -13.11 3.92 10.64
CA ASN A 331 -12.69 2.76 9.85
C ASN A 331 -11.18 2.66 9.69
N SER A 332 -10.47 3.78 9.60
CA SER A 332 -9.01 3.80 9.40
C SER A 332 -8.25 3.22 10.60
N ARG A 333 -8.83 3.23 11.80
CA ARG A 333 -8.18 2.74 13.04
C ARG A 333 -7.76 1.28 12.97
N LYS A 334 -8.45 0.45 12.17
CA LYS A 334 -8.08 -0.96 11.97
C LYS A 334 -6.73 -1.15 11.25
N TYR A 335 -6.20 -0.08 10.65
CA TYR A 335 -4.89 -0.04 9.98
C TYR A 335 -3.80 0.64 10.82
N ASN A 336 -4.12 1.10 12.03
CA ASN A 336 -3.12 1.71 12.92
C ASN A 336 -2.08 0.67 13.36
N ALA A 337 -0.90 1.16 13.70
CA ALA A 337 0.23 0.33 14.13
C ALA A 337 -0.18 -0.65 15.24
N ASP A 338 -0.85 -0.17 16.29
CA ASP A 338 -1.28 -0.98 17.43
C ASP A 338 -2.22 -2.13 17.03
N ALA A 339 -3.13 -1.90 16.08
CA ALA A 339 -4.07 -2.92 15.61
C ALA A 339 -3.38 -4.01 14.77
N ILE A 340 -2.31 -3.65 14.06
CA ILE A 340 -1.63 -4.55 13.11
C ILE A 340 -0.43 -5.26 13.74
N ILE A 341 0.31 -4.59 14.63
CA ILE A 341 1.55 -5.14 15.19
C ILE A 341 1.32 -6.46 15.96
N HIS A 342 0.21 -6.57 16.69
CA HIS A 342 -0.13 -7.80 17.41
C HIS A 342 -0.30 -9.01 16.48
N LYS A 343 -0.80 -8.79 15.26
CA LYS A 343 -0.92 -9.86 14.24
C LYS A 343 0.47 -10.34 13.80
N TRP A 344 1.41 -9.42 13.61
CA TRP A 344 2.80 -9.74 13.25
C TRP A 344 3.55 -10.45 14.38
N ILE A 345 3.44 -9.96 15.62
CA ILE A 345 4.04 -10.60 16.81
C ILE A 345 3.53 -12.04 16.94
N SER A 346 2.20 -12.23 16.88
CA SER A 346 1.58 -13.55 16.92
C SER A 346 2.03 -14.45 15.77
N LEU A 347 2.07 -13.93 14.53
CA LEU A 347 2.53 -14.67 13.35
C LEU A 347 3.98 -15.15 13.50
N LEU A 348 4.83 -14.28 13.99
CA LEU A 348 6.25 -14.57 14.19
C LEU A 348 6.51 -15.43 15.43
N GLY A 349 5.54 -15.55 16.36
CA GLY A 349 5.67 -16.32 17.59
C GLY A 349 6.77 -15.75 18.49
N ILE A 350 6.72 -14.45 18.74
CA ILE A 350 7.67 -13.67 19.55
C ILE A 350 6.93 -12.71 20.46
#